data_be1e0fbe87e1c7b9825b50b2813c78ff
#
_entry.id   be1e0fbe87e1c7b9825b50b2813c78ff
#
_cell.length_a   1.000
_cell.length_b   1.000
_cell.length_c   1.000
_cell.angle_alpha   90.00
_cell.angle_beta   90.00
_cell.angle_gamma   90.00
#
_symmetry.space_group_name_H-M   'P 1'
#
loop_
_entity.id
_entity.type
_entity.pdbx_description
1 polymer ?
#
loop_
_entity_poly.entity_id
_entity_poly.type
_entity_poly.pdbx_seq_one_letter_code
_entity_poly.pdbx_strand_id
1 'polypeptide(L)'
;TIRYSCGSIASPNIRFMQKIFNILSRTLSILMHPLFMPTYGMIMYMATMHARWQALPTIYIWVGIFGTLVLTALIPIGLIGLLWKRGSISSWHIDNAHERTTPYIYALICFSFWCYFVTEVIQLPLVWTCIAIGATVALLLVTIINHWWKISAHLTGIGGLLGGICS
;
A
#
# COMPACT_ATOMS: atom_id res chain seq x y z
N THR A 1 -38.55 -1.67 30.96
CA THR A 1 -37.68 -1.69 29.77
C THR A 1 -37.67 -0.28 29.18
N ILE A 2 -36.77 0.57 29.61
CA ILE A 2 -36.64 1.95 29.11
C ILE A 2 -35.70 1.91 27.91
N ARG A 3 -36.26 2.06 26.73
CA ARG A 3 -35.55 2.21 25.47
C ARG A 3 -35.11 3.69 25.38
N TYR A 4 -33.87 3.99 25.72
CA TYR A 4 -33.29 5.31 25.41
C TYR A 4 -33.11 5.42 23.90
N SER A 5 -34.10 6.01 23.23
CA SER A 5 -33.96 6.52 21.87
C SER A 5 -33.15 7.82 21.95
N CYS A 6 -31.81 7.70 21.92
CA CYS A 6 -30.93 8.84 21.78
C CYS A 6 -30.94 9.29 20.31
N GLY A 7 -32.04 9.94 19.92
CA GLY A 7 -32.09 10.73 18.69
C GLY A 7 -31.22 11.97 18.88
N SER A 8 -29.91 11.82 18.60
CA SER A 8 -28.99 12.93 18.67
C SER A 8 -29.38 13.97 17.62
N ILE A 9 -29.97 15.07 18.08
CA ILE A 9 -30.17 16.32 17.33
C ILE A 9 -28.75 16.95 17.22
N ALA A 10 -27.89 16.31 16.43
CA ALA A 10 -26.62 16.90 16.10
C ALA A 10 -26.89 18.16 15.26
N SER A 11 -26.43 19.31 15.72
CA SER A 11 -26.55 20.58 15.01
C SER A 11 -26.03 20.42 13.55
N PRO A 12 -26.56 21.16 12.58
CA PRO A 12 -26.11 21.09 11.18
C PRO A 12 -24.60 21.22 11.04
N ASN A 13 -23.97 22.03 11.88
CA ASN A 13 -22.51 22.24 11.91
C ASN A 13 -21.76 20.96 12.33
N ILE A 14 -22.26 20.20 13.30
CA ILE A 14 -21.62 18.96 13.75
C ILE A 14 -21.69 17.90 12.64
N ARG A 15 -22.83 17.78 11.95
CA ARG A 15 -22.96 16.84 10.80
C ARG A 15 -22.05 17.21 9.63
N PHE A 16 -21.90 18.50 9.36
CA PHE A 16 -21.00 19.01 8.33
C PHE A 16 -19.53 18.70 8.67
N MET A 17 -19.10 19.00 9.90
CA MET A 17 -17.76 18.67 10.40
C MET A 17 -17.47 17.17 10.36
N GLN A 18 -18.41 16.32 10.77
CA GLN A 18 -18.27 14.87 10.68
C GLN A 18 -18.12 14.39 9.24
N LYS A 19 -18.87 14.97 8.30
CA LYS A 19 -18.76 14.63 6.88
C LYS A 19 -17.38 14.98 6.32
N ILE A 20 -16.86 16.17 6.64
CA ILE A 20 -15.50 16.59 6.22
C ILE A 20 -14.45 15.66 6.83
N PHE A 21 -14.55 15.38 8.13
CA PHE A 21 -13.61 14.49 8.82
C PHE A 21 -13.63 13.08 8.23
N ASN A 22 -14.79 12.53 7.92
CA ASN A 22 -14.92 11.22 7.28
C ASN A 22 -14.35 11.19 5.85
N ILE A 23 -14.53 12.27 5.09
CA ILE A 23 -13.92 12.38 3.76
C ILE A 23 -12.40 12.45 3.88
N LEU A 24 -11.90 13.30 4.76
CA LEU A 24 -10.46 13.50 4.97
C LEU A 24 -9.77 12.20 5.44
N SER A 25 -10.34 11.54 6.45
CA SER A 25 -9.80 10.27 6.96
C SER A 25 -9.80 9.17 5.91
N ARG A 26 -10.87 9.09 5.09
CA ARG A 26 -10.96 8.13 4.00
C ARG A 26 -9.93 8.42 2.90
N THR A 27 -9.77 9.68 2.51
CA THR A 27 -8.77 10.09 1.51
C THR A 27 -7.35 9.80 2.01
N LEU A 28 -7.06 10.14 3.27
CA LEU A 28 -5.75 9.87 3.88
C LEU A 28 -5.47 8.35 3.94
N SER A 29 -6.47 7.54 4.30
CA SER A 29 -6.32 6.07 4.33
C SER A 29 -6.05 5.49 2.94
N ILE A 30 -6.63 6.05 1.88
CA ILE A 30 -6.37 5.62 0.50
C ILE A 30 -4.95 6.03 0.08
N LEU A 31 -4.53 7.27 0.34
CA LEU A 31 -3.19 7.76 0.01
C LEU A 31 -2.10 7.01 0.78
N MET A 32 -2.35 6.71 2.05
CA MET A 32 -1.41 5.95 2.90
C MET A 32 -1.57 4.43 2.75
N HIS A 33 -2.19 3.97 1.66
CA HIS A 33 -2.36 2.54 1.44
C HIS A 33 -0.99 1.85 1.25
N PRO A 34 -0.73 0.70 1.89
CA PRO A 34 0.57 0.02 1.89
C PRO A 34 1.09 -0.30 0.48
N LEU A 35 0.22 -0.48 -0.49
CA LEU A 35 0.60 -0.75 -1.88
C LEU A 35 1.29 0.45 -2.57
N PHE A 36 1.10 1.69 -2.08
CA PHE A 36 1.78 2.88 -2.58
C PHE A 36 3.12 3.15 -1.89
N MET A 37 3.38 2.52 -0.73
CA MET A 37 4.60 2.79 0.07
C MET A 37 5.91 2.56 -0.70
N PRO A 38 6.07 1.48 -1.52
CA PRO A 38 7.28 1.33 -2.32
C PRO A 38 7.49 2.46 -3.32
N THR A 39 6.41 2.96 -3.93
CA THR A 39 6.47 4.09 -4.88
C THR A 39 6.89 5.38 -4.17
N TYR A 40 6.34 5.65 -2.99
CA TYR A 40 6.76 6.81 -2.18
C TYR A 40 8.21 6.70 -1.73
N GLY A 41 8.65 5.52 -1.29
CA GLY A 41 10.05 5.27 -0.93
C GLY A 41 10.99 5.56 -2.09
N MET A 42 10.65 5.11 -3.28
CA MET A 42 11.44 5.38 -4.48
C MET A 42 11.49 6.87 -4.84
N ILE A 43 10.34 7.57 -4.83
CA ILE A 43 10.28 9.02 -5.13
C ILE A 43 11.07 9.81 -4.08
N MET A 44 10.92 9.50 -2.80
CA MET A 44 11.64 10.18 -1.72
C MET A 44 13.14 9.97 -1.80
N TYR A 45 13.57 8.73 -2.06
CA TYR A 45 14.98 8.43 -2.26
C TYR A 45 15.56 9.21 -3.44
N MET A 46 14.83 9.33 -4.53
CA MET A 46 15.27 10.15 -5.68
C MET A 46 15.38 11.62 -5.35
N ALA A 47 14.42 12.16 -4.60
CA ALA A 47 14.43 13.57 -4.20
C ALA A 47 15.62 13.91 -3.30
N THR A 48 16.02 12.97 -2.41
CA THR A 48 17.15 13.17 -1.48
C THR A 48 18.52 12.96 -2.12
N MET A 49 18.62 12.08 -3.12
CA MET A 49 19.89 11.69 -3.75
C MET A 49 20.08 12.28 -5.16
N HIS A 50 19.45 13.43 -5.43
CA HIS A 50 19.45 14.06 -6.77
C HIS A 50 20.83 14.16 -7.43
N ALA A 51 21.87 14.47 -6.67
CA ALA A 51 23.25 14.58 -7.19
C ALA A 51 23.86 13.25 -7.70
N ARG A 52 23.39 12.09 -7.19
CA ARG A 52 23.90 10.77 -7.62
C ARG A 52 23.18 10.21 -8.85
N TRP A 53 22.00 10.74 -9.19
CA TRP A 53 21.17 10.25 -10.29
C TRP A 53 21.51 10.82 -11.65
N GLN A 54 22.36 11.85 -11.71
CA GLN A 54 22.82 12.45 -12.98
C GLN A 54 23.57 11.46 -13.89
N ALA A 55 24.03 10.33 -13.32
CA ALA A 55 24.68 9.26 -14.08
C ALA A 55 23.70 8.27 -14.75
N LEU A 56 22.42 8.26 -14.37
CA LEU A 56 21.42 7.37 -14.97
C LEU A 56 20.61 8.09 -16.04
N PRO A 57 20.38 7.46 -17.19
CA PRO A 57 19.46 8.00 -18.18
C PRO A 57 18.06 8.21 -17.57
N THR A 58 17.46 9.36 -17.83
CA THR A 58 16.17 9.77 -17.26
C THR A 58 15.06 8.72 -17.51
N ILE A 59 15.15 7.97 -18.61
CA ILE A 59 14.18 6.93 -18.95
C ILE A 59 14.14 5.80 -17.88
N TYR A 60 15.28 5.37 -17.35
CA TYR A 60 15.35 4.33 -16.31
C TYR A 60 14.66 4.78 -15.03
N ILE A 61 14.77 6.05 -14.71
CA ILE A 61 14.12 6.67 -13.56
C ILE A 61 12.60 6.58 -13.69
N TRP A 62 12.07 7.04 -14.82
CA TRP A 62 10.63 7.01 -15.08
C TRP A 62 10.09 5.58 -15.18
N VAL A 63 10.79 4.70 -15.87
CA VAL A 63 10.42 3.28 -15.96
C VAL A 63 10.42 2.62 -14.58
N GLY A 64 11.40 2.94 -13.73
CA GLY A 64 11.45 2.46 -12.35
C GLY A 64 10.26 2.92 -11.52
N ILE A 65 9.95 4.23 -11.50
CA ILE A 65 8.83 4.78 -10.73
C ILE A 65 7.49 4.26 -11.25
N PHE A 66 7.22 4.39 -12.56
CA PHE A 66 5.96 3.93 -13.13
C PHE A 66 5.81 2.42 -13.07
N GLY A 67 6.88 1.66 -13.31
CA GLY A 67 6.88 0.21 -13.16
C GLY A 67 6.56 -0.20 -11.73
N THR A 68 7.14 0.46 -10.74
CA THR A 68 6.82 0.25 -9.33
C THR A 68 5.34 0.54 -9.07
N LEU A 69 4.84 1.70 -9.45
CA LEU A 69 3.44 2.08 -9.25
C LEU A 69 2.48 1.06 -9.88
N VAL A 70 2.75 0.64 -11.10
CA VAL A 70 1.91 -0.33 -11.82
C VAL A 70 1.93 -1.69 -11.12
N LEU A 71 3.12 -2.21 -10.81
CA LEU A 71 3.27 -3.56 -10.28
C LEU A 71 2.90 -3.67 -8.80
N THR A 72 3.15 -2.63 -7.98
CA THR A 72 2.86 -2.70 -6.54
C THR A 72 1.49 -2.16 -6.15
N ALA A 73 0.88 -1.30 -6.97
CA ALA A 73 -0.41 -0.70 -6.65
C ALA A 73 -1.49 -1.01 -7.69
N LEU A 74 -1.32 -0.62 -8.95
CA LEU A 74 -2.41 -0.69 -9.93
C LEU A 74 -2.84 -2.12 -10.23
N ILE A 75 -1.90 -3.04 -10.46
CA ILE A 75 -2.20 -4.44 -10.75
C ILE A 75 -2.86 -5.13 -9.55
N PRO A 76 -2.31 -5.07 -8.31
CA PRO A 76 -2.97 -5.67 -7.14
C PRO A 76 -4.37 -5.09 -6.89
N ILE A 77 -4.55 -3.78 -6.98
CA ILE A 77 -5.87 -3.14 -6.81
C ILE A 77 -6.84 -3.63 -7.89
N GLY A 78 -6.40 -3.71 -9.13
CA GLY A 78 -7.20 -4.24 -10.24
C GLY A 78 -7.62 -5.69 -10.03
N LEU A 79 -6.69 -6.55 -9.58
CA LEU A 79 -6.97 -7.95 -9.27
C LEU A 79 -7.97 -8.09 -8.11
N ILE A 80 -7.79 -7.33 -7.03
CA ILE A 80 -8.73 -7.31 -5.90
C ILE A 80 -10.11 -6.84 -6.36
N GLY A 81 -10.18 -5.80 -7.20
CA GLY A 81 -11.43 -5.30 -7.78
C GLY A 81 -12.12 -6.34 -8.68
N LEU A 82 -11.37 -7.13 -9.43
CA LEU A 82 -11.91 -8.24 -10.23
C LEU A 82 -12.45 -9.37 -9.34
N LEU A 83 -11.76 -9.73 -8.27
CA LEU A 83 -12.21 -10.73 -7.29
C LEU A 83 -13.50 -10.29 -6.60
N TRP A 84 -13.59 -9.01 -6.26
CA TRP A 84 -14.83 -8.45 -5.69
C TRP A 84 -16.00 -8.52 -6.69
N LYS A 85 -15.79 -8.12 -7.94
CA LYS A 85 -16.84 -8.20 -8.99
C LYS A 85 -17.29 -9.64 -9.26
N ARG A 86 -16.41 -10.62 -9.10
CA ARG A 86 -16.73 -12.05 -9.26
C ARG A 86 -17.42 -12.67 -8.04
N GLY A 87 -17.66 -11.90 -6.97
CA GLY A 87 -18.27 -12.38 -5.74
C GLY A 87 -17.39 -13.30 -4.89
N SER A 88 -16.09 -13.39 -5.22
CA SER A 88 -15.13 -14.20 -4.45
C SER A 88 -14.74 -13.53 -3.13
N ILE A 89 -15.07 -12.25 -2.96
CA ILE A 89 -14.86 -11.47 -1.74
C ILE A 89 -16.18 -10.79 -1.41
N SER A 90 -16.69 -11.00 -0.18
CA SER A 90 -18.05 -10.57 0.24
C SER A 90 -18.17 -9.05 0.39
N SER A 91 -17.08 -8.34 0.68
CA SER A 91 -17.08 -6.88 0.80
C SER A 91 -15.70 -6.29 0.54
N TRP A 92 -15.67 -5.02 0.11
CA TRP A 92 -14.42 -4.24 -0.01
C TRP A 92 -13.73 -4.01 1.35
N HIS A 93 -14.50 -4.01 2.44
CA HIS A 93 -14.01 -4.00 3.83
C HIS A 93 -13.99 -5.44 4.35
N ILE A 94 -12.86 -6.10 4.17
CA ILE A 94 -12.69 -7.50 4.54
C ILE A 94 -12.42 -7.58 6.04
N ASP A 95 -13.42 -7.98 6.83
CA ASP A 95 -13.31 -8.07 8.29
C ASP A 95 -12.74 -9.41 8.77
N ASN A 96 -12.92 -10.47 7.99
CA ASN A 96 -12.41 -11.81 8.31
C ASN A 96 -10.95 -11.99 7.90
N ALA A 97 -10.10 -12.51 8.80
CA ALA A 97 -8.67 -12.76 8.53
C ALA A 97 -8.46 -13.71 7.33
N HIS A 98 -9.32 -14.71 7.17
CA HIS A 98 -9.26 -15.66 6.05
C HIS A 98 -9.52 -15.01 4.69
N GLU A 99 -10.48 -14.09 4.60
CA GLU A 99 -10.79 -13.39 3.35
C GLU A 99 -9.67 -12.43 2.93
N ARG A 100 -8.86 -11.93 3.89
CA ARG A 100 -7.71 -11.05 3.61
C ARG A 100 -6.50 -11.80 3.04
N THR A 101 -6.38 -13.09 3.31
CA THR A 101 -5.24 -13.89 2.86
C THR A 101 -5.16 -13.92 1.34
N THR A 102 -6.28 -14.05 0.65
CA THR A 102 -6.32 -14.07 -0.82
C THR A 102 -5.77 -12.78 -1.46
N PRO A 103 -6.23 -11.56 -1.09
CA PRO A 103 -5.65 -10.31 -1.57
C PRO A 103 -4.14 -10.17 -1.26
N TYR A 104 -3.70 -10.62 -0.08
CA TYR A 104 -2.28 -10.54 0.29
C TYR A 104 -1.40 -11.47 -0.57
N ILE A 105 -1.89 -12.67 -0.90
CA ILE A 105 -1.17 -13.61 -1.80
C ILE A 105 -1.02 -12.98 -3.20
N TYR A 106 -2.09 -12.39 -3.75
CA TYR A 106 -1.99 -11.72 -5.04
C TYR A 106 -1.04 -10.53 -5.01
N ALA A 107 -1.10 -9.72 -3.97
CA ALA A 107 -0.16 -8.62 -3.78
C ALA A 107 1.28 -9.13 -3.66
N LEU A 108 1.50 -10.22 -2.92
CA LEU A 108 2.83 -10.84 -2.77
C LEU A 108 3.40 -11.33 -4.10
N ILE A 109 2.59 -11.96 -4.94
CA ILE A 109 3.00 -12.38 -6.30
C ILE A 109 3.42 -11.15 -7.11
N CYS A 110 2.63 -10.07 -7.09
CA CYS A 110 2.96 -8.83 -7.80
C CYS A 110 4.25 -8.18 -7.27
N PHE A 111 4.46 -8.16 -5.95
CA PHE A 111 5.68 -7.64 -5.33
C PHE A 111 6.91 -8.49 -5.66
N SER A 112 6.77 -9.81 -5.69
CA SER A 112 7.84 -10.70 -6.12
C SER A 112 8.23 -10.47 -7.58
N PHE A 113 7.24 -10.28 -8.45
CA PHE A 113 7.47 -9.94 -9.85
C PHE A 113 8.10 -8.55 -9.99
N TRP A 114 7.67 -7.57 -9.19
CA TRP A 114 8.28 -6.25 -9.14
C TRP A 114 9.75 -6.31 -8.67
N CYS A 115 10.05 -7.11 -7.65
CA CYS A 115 11.41 -7.32 -7.18
C CYS A 115 12.29 -7.88 -8.32
N TYR A 116 11.83 -8.93 -9.00
CA TYR A 116 12.51 -9.49 -10.17
C TYR A 116 12.70 -8.45 -11.29
N PHE A 117 11.67 -7.64 -11.58
CA PHE A 117 11.72 -6.62 -12.61
C PHE A 117 12.77 -5.53 -12.32
N VAL A 118 12.85 -5.09 -11.07
CA VAL A 118 13.82 -4.07 -10.64
C VAL A 118 15.26 -4.62 -10.66
N THR A 119 15.47 -5.88 -10.25
CA THR A 119 16.79 -6.49 -10.11
C THR A 119 17.34 -7.00 -11.42
N GLU A 120 16.56 -7.78 -12.16
CA GLU A 120 17.04 -8.55 -13.31
C GLU A 120 16.73 -7.90 -14.65
N VAL A 121 15.58 -7.21 -14.76
CA VAL A 121 15.14 -6.64 -16.05
C VAL A 121 15.70 -5.23 -16.25
N ILE A 122 15.49 -4.33 -15.29
CA ILE A 122 15.96 -2.94 -15.41
C ILE A 122 17.36 -2.78 -14.83
N GLN A 123 17.77 -3.65 -13.91
CA GLN A 123 19.06 -3.60 -13.23
C GLN A 123 19.31 -2.25 -12.56
N LEU A 124 18.34 -1.79 -11.78
CA LEU A 124 18.42 -0.55 -11.04
C LEU A 124 19.51 -0.63 -9.94
N PRO A 125 20.04 0.50 -9.48
CA PRO A 125 21.04 0.53 -8.42
C PRO A 125 20.62 -0.25 -7.18
N LEU A 126 21.60 -0.80 -6.45
CA LEU A 126 21.45 -1.70 -5.30
C LEU A 126 20.40 -1.21 -4.28
N VAL A 127 20.29 0.10 -4.04
CA VAL A 127 19.34 0.66 -3.10
C VAL A 127 17.89 0.36 -3.51
N TRP A 128 17.58 0.44 -4.81
CA TRP A 128 16.24 0.09 -5.33
C TRP A 128 15.95 -1.39 -5.15
N THR A 129 16.95 -2.21 -5.40
CA THR A 129 16.88 -3.65 -5.12
C THR A 129 16.63 -3.93 -3.64
N CYS A 130 17.32 -3.24 -2.73
CA CYS A 130 17.10 -3.37 -1.30
C CYS A 130 15.69 -2.94 -0.87
N ILE A 131 15.16 -1.84 -1.44
CA ILE A 131 13.78 -1.39 -1.19
C ILE A 131 12.79 -2.45 -1.67
N ALA A 132 13.00 -3.01 -2.87
CA ALA A 132 12.12 -4.03 -3.44
C ALA A 132 12.11 -5.32 -2.62
N ILE A 133 13.28 -5.81 -2.23
CA ILE A 133 13.43 -6.99 -1.39
C ILE A 133 12.78 -6.74 -0.02
N GLY A 134 13.12 -5.62 0.62
CA GLY A 134 12.58 -5.26 1.94
C GLY A 134 11.06 -5.16 1.96
N ALA A 135 10.46 -4.51 0.95
CA ALA A 135 9.01 -4.41 0.82
C ALA A 135 8.35 -5.78 0.58
N THR A 136 8.96 -6.63 -0.26
CA THR A 136 8.44 -7.97 -0.54
C THR A 136 8.51 -8.87 0.70
N VAL A 137 9.64 -8.83 1.44
CA VAL A 137 9.80 -9.57 2.70
C VAL A 137 8.82 -9.07 3.76
N ALA A 138 8.64 -7.76 3.90
CA ALA A 138 7.66 -7.20 4.84
C ALA A 138 6.23 -7.66 4.52
N LEU A 139 5.84 -7.67 3.23
CA LEU A 139 4.53 -8.17 2.81
C LEU A 139 4.38 -9.68 3.06
N LEU A 140 5.44 -10.46 2.83
CA LEU A 140 5.46 -11.89 3.15
C LEU A 140 5.22 -12.13 4.64
N LEU A 141 5.93 -11.42 5.51
CA LEU A 141 5.76 -11.52 6.97
C LEU A 141 4.33 -11.11 7.39
N VAL A 142 3.80 -10.02 6.84
CA VAL A 142 2.40 -9.61 7.08
C VAL A 142 1.44 -10.70 6.65
N THR A 143 1.65 -11.32 5.49
CA THR A 143 0.78 -12.39 4.97
C THR A 143 0.80 -13.62 5.90
N ILE A 144 1.99 -14.02 6.35
CA ILE A 144 2.17 -15.14 7.28
C ILE A 144 1.52 -14.85 8.64
N ILE A 145 1.83 -13.70 9.24
CA ILE A 145 1.33 -13.38 10.59
C ILE A 145 -0.19 -13.13 10.56
N ASN A 146 -0.73 -12.55 9.46
CA ASN A 146 -2.18 -12.33 9.32
C ASN A 146 -2.99 -13.64 9.35
N HIS A 147 -2.35 -14.79 9.13
CA HIS A 147 -3.01 -16.08 9.26
C HIS A 147 -3.42 -16.40 10.72
N TRP A 148 -2.61 -15.96 11.70
CA TRP A 148 -2.86 -16.18 13.13
C TRP A 148 -3.37 -14.94 13.86
N TRP A 149 -2.87 -13.75 13.48
CA TRP A 149 -3.21 -12.49 14.14
C TRP A 149 -3.54 -11.39 13.13
N LYS A 150 -4.58 -10.62 13.42
CA LYS A 150 -5.00 -9.48 12.63
C LYS A 150 -3.98 -8.34 12.75
N ILE A 151 -3.13 -8.14 11.73
CA ILE A 151 -2.14 -7.07 11.69
C ILE A 151 -2.64 -5.92 10.82
N SER A 152 -2.19 -4.71 11.16
CA SER A 152 -2.40 -3.52 10.34
C SER A 152 -1.34 -3.41 9.24
N ALA A 153 -1.70 -3.74 8.00
CA ALA A 153 -0.84 -3.57 6.84
C ALA A 153 -0.42 -2.10 6.63
N HIS A 154 -1.27 -1.13 7.01
CA HIS A 154 -0.95 0.30 6.94
C HIS A 154 0.22 0.67 7.86
N LEU A 155 0.23 0.21 9.11
CA LEU A 155 1.32 0.47 10.04
C LEU A 155 2.63 -0.18 9.58
N THR A 156 2.57 -1.39 9.02
CA THR A 156 3.74 -2.06 8.47
C THR A 156 4.31 -1.30 7.27
N GLY A 157 3.45 -0.84 6.35
CA GLY A 157 3.87 -0.05 5.20
C GLY A 157 4.53 1.27 5.59
N ILE A 158 3.89 2.02 6.50
CA ILE A 158 4.43 3.29 7.02
C ILE A 158 5.74 3.06 7.77
N GLY A 159 5.81 2.04 8.64
CA GLY A 159 7.02 1.68 9.37
C GLY A 159 8.18 1.29 8.45
N GLY A 160 7.91 0.54 7.38
CA GLY A 160 8.90 0.20 6.35
C GLY A 160 9.41 1.42 5.59
N LEU A 161 8.52 2.36 5.22
CA LEU A 161 8.89 3.61 4.58
C LEU A 161 9.79 4.46 5.47
N LEU A 162 9.38 4.68 6.73
CA LEU A 162 10.16 5.46 7.70
C LEU A 162 11.52 4.81 8.00
N GLY A 163 11.56 3.48 8.18
CA GLY A 163 12.80 2.75 8.37
C GLY A 163 13.76 2.90 7.19
N GLY A 164 13.26 2.84 5.96
CA GLY A 164 14.07 3.04 4.76
C GLY A 164 14.57 4.48 4.55
N ILE A 165 13.92 5.49 5.15
CA ILE A 165 14.37 6.89 5.08
C ILE A 165 15.42 7.18 6.14
N CYS A 166 15.33 6.52 7.31
CA CYS A 166 16.26 6.75 8.42
C CYS A 166 17.56 5.91 8.34
N SER A 167 17.67 4.99 7.38
CA SER A 167 18.86 4.17 7.13
C SER A 167 19.81 4.84 6.14
#